data_a85b06e04a8dd03a1ccbb1c9dceb28a6
#
_entry.id   a85b06e04a8dd03a1ccbb1c9dceb28a6
#
_cell.length_a   1.000
_cell.length_b   1.000
_cell.length_c   1.000
_cell.angle_alpha   90.00
_cell.angle_beta   90.00
_cell.angle_gamma   90.00
#
_symmetry.space_group_name_H-M   'P 1'
#
loop_
_entity.id
_entity.type
_entity.pdbx_description
1 polymer ?
#
loop_
_entity_poly.entity_id
_entity_poly.type
_entity_poly.pdbx_seq_one_letter_code
_entity_poly.pdbx_strand_id
1 'polypeptide(L)'
;LFGFGRIGRLVARELIKQAGKGQQLRLRAIVTRGCTDADIIKRAALLRNDSVHGAFKGSVIEDLQNKALNINGQIVQMIDSSNPEDTDYTKYGIKNALVIDNTGVFTNRETLSRHLKANGVSKVLLTAPGKEIPNVVYGINQGDLDIENENIFSAASCTTNAISPILKVVNDKYGVVKGHIETVHAYTNDQNLLDNMHKKPRRGRSAAINMVITSTGAGSAVTKVIPELKDKLTANAVRVPTPNGSLAILSLELNKTTTVEDVNLAVREAALNGELVNQIYYSVDPELVSSDIIGNTCCSVYDSHATIVSNDGKNVVLYAWYDNEFGYTKQVIRLAKHVSKVRRSIYY
;
A
#
# COMPACT_ATOMS: atom_id res chain seq x y z
N LEU A 1 1.26 3.38 -15.38
CA LEU A 1 0.63 2.38 -14.52
C LEU A 1 0.28 1.14 -15.34
N PHE A 2 0.71 -0.02 -14.92
CA PHE A 2 0.33 -1.30 -15.52
C PHE A 2 -0.73 -1.97 -14.64
N GLY A 3 -1.97 -2.05 -15.15
CA GLY A 3 -3.15 -2.42 -14.38
C GLY A 3 -3.89 -1.20 -13.79
N PHE A 4 -5.22 -1.19 -13.91
CA PHE A 4 -6.08 -0.07 -13.51
C PHE A 4 -7.26 -0.55 -12.65
N GLY A 5 -6.95 -1.41 -11.69
CA GLY A 5 -7.84 -1.87 -10.62
C GLY A 5 -8.01 -0.81 -9.51
N ARG A 6 -8.43 -1.22 -8.32
CA ARG A 6 -8.64 -0.31 -7.19
C ARG A 6 -7.39 0.50 -6.85
N ILE A 7 -6.27 -0.15 -6.56
CA ILE A 7 -5.01 0.54 -6.22
C ILE A 7 -4.50 1.37 -7.40
N GLY A 8 -4.51 0.84 -8.64
CA GLY A 8 -4.08 1.61 -9.82
C GLY A 8 -4.85 2.91 -10.02
N ARG A 9 -6.18 2.93 -9.76
CA ARG A 9 -6.98 4.15 -9.84
C ARG A 9 -6.66 5.14 -8.71
N LEU A 10 -6.43 4.67 -7.50
CA LEU A 10 -6.03 5.55 -6.37
C LEU A 10 -4.64 6.12 -6.61
N VAL A 11 -3.68 5.33 -7.10
CA VAL A 11 -2.36 5.81 -7.52
C VAL A 11 -2.49 6.87 -8.61
N ALA A 12 -3.36 6.65 -9.61
CA ALA A 12 -3.60 7.65 -10.66
C ALA A 12 -4.15 8.96 -10.09
N ARG A 13 -5.17 8.90 -9.23
CA ARG A 13 -5.74 10.09 -8.55
C ARG A 13 -4.68 10.87 -7.80
N GLU A 14 -3.81 10.18 -7.05
CA GLU A 14 -2.75 10.82 -6.27
C GLU A 14 -1.63 11.39 -7.15
N LEU A 15 -1.22 10.71 -8.22
CA LEU A 15 -0.23 11.23 -9.17
C LEU A 15 -0.73 12.52 -9.85
N ILE A 16 -1.99 12.54 -10.28
CA ILE A 16 -2.60 13.72 -10.88
C ILE A 16 -2.70 14.89 -9.88
N LYS A 17 -3.14 14.60 -8.64
CA LYS A 17 -3.24 15.63 -7.58
C LYS A 17 -1.89 16.28 -7.26
N GLN A 18 -0.79 15.52 -7.37
CA GLN A 18 0.56 15.96 -7.02
C GLN A 18 1.35 16.51 -8.22
N ALA A 19 0.85 16.41 -9.44
CA ALA A 19 1.59 16.71 -10.67
C ALA A 19 1.80 18.21 -10.93
N GLY A 20 1.42 19.10 -10.03
CA GLY A 20 1.70 20.53 -10.15
C GLY A 20 3.20 20.85 -10.06
N LYS A 21 3.68 21.82 -10.84
CA LYS A 21 5.03 22.43 -10.77
C LYS A 21 6.23 21.61 -11.30
N GLY A 22 6.02 20.53 -12.07
CA GLY A 22 7.12 19.89 -12.83
C GLY A 22 8.14 19.06 -12.04
N GLN A 23 8.15 19.12 -10.71
CA GLN A 23 9.14 18.46 -9.83
C GLN A 23 8.59 17.18 -9.20
N GLN A 24 7.51 16.63 -9.70
CA GLN A 24 6.85 15.44 -9.16
C GLN A 24 6.76 14.36 -10.23
N LEU A 25 6.40 13.14 -9.81
CA LEU A 25 6.08 12.08 -10.75
C LEU A 25 4.89 12.49 -11.64
N ARG A 26 4.99 12.21 -12.92
CA ARG A 26 3.93 12.49 -13.88
C ARG A 26 3.30 11.19 -14.37
N LEU A 27 1.99 11.06 -14.28
CA LEU A 27 1.27 9.98 -14.92
C LEU A 27 1.24 10.22 -16.44
N ARG A 28 1.87 9.33 -17.22
CA ARG A 28 1.99 9.45 -18.69
C ARG A 28 1.13 8.42 -19.42
N ALA A 29 1.03 7.20 -18.85
CA ALA A 29 0.28 6.13 -19.48
C ALA A 29 -0.37 5.20 -18.46
N ILE A 30 -1.47 4.60 -18.87
CA ILE A 30 -2.19 3.50 -18.20
C ILE A 30 -2.27 2.35 -19.17
N VAL A 31 -1.74 1.19 -18.78
CA VAL A 31 -1.72 -0.02 -19.59
C VAL A 31 -2.76 -1.00 -19.06
N THR A 32 -3.62 -1.49 -19.95
CA THR A 32 -4.69 -2.44 -19.57
C THR A 32 -4.92 -3.44 -20.69
N ARG A 33 -5.56 -4.55 -20.38
CA ARG A 33 -6.08 -5.47 -21.38
C ARG A 33 -7.35 -4.87 -21.98
N GLY A 34 -7.35 -4.66 -23.29
CA GLY A 34 -8.42 -3.98 -24.02
C GLY A 34 -8.34 -2.45 -23.89
N CYS A 35 -8.47 -1.77 -25.04
CA CYS A 35 -8.48 -0.33 -25.16
C CYS A 35 -9.45 0.12 -26.26
N THR A 36 -10.63 -0.54 -26.34
CA THR A 36 -11.73 -0.07 -27.18
C THR A 36 -12.30 1.23 -26.62
N ASP A 37 -13.10 1.94 -27.40
CA ASP A 37 -13.77 3.16 -26.92
C ASP A 37 -14.63 2.90 -25.69
N ALA A 38 -15.35 1.77 -25.69
CA ALA A 38 -16.15 1.33 -24.54
C ALA A 38 -15.28 1.08 -23.29
N ASP A 39 -14.09 0.48 -23.46
CA ASP A 39 -13.16 0.27 -22.36
C ASP A 39 -12.67 1.60 -21.78
N ILE A 40 -12.29 2.56 -22.62
CA ILE A 40 -11.82 3.88 -22.20
C ILE A 40 -12.92 4.63 -21.44
N ILE A 41 -14.14 4.67 -21.97
CA ILE A 41 -15.31 5.29 -21.34
C ILE A 41 -15.56 4.66 -19.95
N LYS A 42 -15.57 3.32 -19.89
CA LYS A 42 -15.78 2.61 -18.62
C LYS A 42 -14.69 2.90 -17.59
N ARG A 43 -13.42 2.93 -18.01
CA ARG A 43 -12.29 3.23 -17.12
C ARG A 43 -12.30 4.67 -16.63
N ALA A 44 -12.69 5.62 -17.50
CA ALA A 44 -12.89 7.01 -17.11
C ALA A 44 -14.02 7.14 -16.07
N ALA A 45 -15.14 6.47 -16.26
CA ALA A 45 -16.25 6.44 -15.31
C ALA A 45 -15.81 5.89 -13.93
N LEU A 46 -15.04 4.78 -13.92
CA LEU A 46 -14.48 4.19 -12.69
C LEU A 46 -13.42 5.09 -12.01
N LEU A 47 -12.73 5.95 -12.76
CA LEU A 47 -11.83 6.94 -12.19
C LEU A 47 -12.59 8.12 -11.57
N ARG A 48 -13.70 8.55 -12.23
CA ARG A 48 -14.55 9.66 -11.73
C ARG A 48 -15.23 9.31 -10.41
N ASN A 49 -15.74 8.09 -10.28
CA ASN A 49 -16.55 7.70 -9.13
C ASN A 49 -16.03 6.40 -8.52
N ASP A 50 -15.83 6.42 -7.21
CA ASP A 50 -15.48 5.25 -6.40
C ASP A 50 -16.41 5.17 -5.21
N SER A 51 -17.01 4.00 -4.98
CA SER A 51 -18.00 3.80 -3.92
C SER A 51 -17.43 3.95 -2.50
N VAL A 52 -16.12 3.73 -2.34
CA VAL A 52 -15.44 3.84 -1.04
C VAL A 52 -14.79 5.22 -0.87
N HIS A 53 -14.10 5.70 -1.91
CA HIS A 53 -13.30 6.93 -1.85
C HIS A 53 -14.00 8.15 -2.50
N GLY A 54 -15.24 8.00 -2.92
CA GLY A 54 -16.05 9.08 -3.47
C GLY A 54 -15.61 9.57 -4.85
N ALA A 55 -16.15 10.71 -5.24
CA ALA A 55 -15.89 11.31 -6.54
C ALA A 55 -14.45 11.86 -6.64
N PHE A 56 -13.86 11.73 -7.83
CA PHE A 56 -12.60 12.37 -8.16
C PHE A 56 -12.78 13.90 -8.18
N LYS A 57 -11.93 14.62 -7.46
CA LYS A 57 -11.96 16.09 -7.41
C LYS A 57 -11.21 16.66 -8.62
N GLY A 58 -11.90 16.75 -9.76
CA GLY A 58 -11.33 17.25 -11.00
C GLY A 58 -12.09 16.75 -12.23
N SER A 59 -11.55 17.06 -13.42
CA SER A 59 -12.10 16.62 -14.70
C SER A 59 -11.42 15.35 -15.21
N VAL A 60 -12.21 14.46 -15.80
CA VAL A 60 -11.73 13.31 -16.57
C VAL A 60 -12.52 13.28 -17.86
N ILE A 61 -11.85 13.51 -18.98
CA ILE A 61 -12.46 13.61 -20.32
C ILE A 61 -11.80 12.54 -21.19
N GLU A 62 -12.62 11.78 -21.91
CA GLU A 62 -12.17 10.78 -22.86
C GLU A 62 -11.73 11.45 -24.17
N ASP A 63 -10.55 11.11 -24.63
CA ASP A 63 -10.06 11.39 -25.99
C ASP A 63 -9.98 10.06 -26.74
N LEU A 64 -11.10 9.70 -27.35
CA LEU A 64 -11.25 8.41 -28.02
C LEU A 64 -10.42 8.34 -29.31
N GLN A 65 -10.25 9.46 -29.99
CA GLN A 65 -9.46 9.53 -31.22
C GLN A 65 -7.99 9.21 -30.95
N ASN A 66 -7.43 9.73 -29.85
CA ASN A 66 -6.04 9.53 -29.49
C ASN A 66 -5.84 8.37 -28.48
N LYS A 67 -6.91 7.64 -28.15
CA LYS A 67 -6.87 6.59 -27.11
C LYS A 67 -6.26 7.10 -25.79
N ALA A 68 -6.77 8.20 -25.28
CA ALA A 68 -6.23 8.85 -24.10
C ALA A 68 -7.33 9.35 -23.15
N LEU A 69 -6.91 9.70 -21.92
CA LEU A 69 -7.72 10.45 -20.97
C LEU A 69 -7.07 11.81 -20.73
N ASN A 70 -7.86 12.87 -20.83
CA ASN A 70 -7.45 14.18 -20.33
C ASN A 70 -7.93 14.31 -18.88
N ILE A 71 -6.99 14.30 -17.94
CA ILE A 71 -7.28 14.36 -16.51
C ILE A 71 -6.69 15.65 -15.95
N ASN A 72 -7.53 16.62 -15.57
CA ASN A 72 -7.11 17.95 -15.12
C ASN A 72 -6.11 18.62 -16.09
N GLY A 73 -6.35 18.52 -17.40
CA GLY A 73 -5.47 19.07 -18.42
C GLY A 73 -4.23 18.21 -18.75
N GLN A 74 -4.02 17.10 -18.08
CA GLN A 74 -2.92 16.19 -18.37
C GLN A 74 -3.38 15.05 -19.27
N ILE A 75 -2.72 14.89 -20.41
CA ILE A 75 -2.97 13.80 -21.34
C ILE A 75 -2.29 12.53 -20.81
N VAL A 76 -3.09 11.49 -20.57
CA VAL A 76 -2.67 10.18 -20.11
C VAL A 76 -3.03 9.15 -21.17
N GLN A 77 -2.01 8.54 -21.78
CA GLN A 77 -2.21 7.56 -22.84
C GLN A 77 -2.82 6.28 -22.30
N MET A 78 -3.84 5.77 -22.97
CA MET A 78 -4.42 4.45 -22.72
C MET A 78 -3.77 3.45 -23.69
N ILE A 79 -3.13 2.42 -23.15
CA ILE A 79 -2.37 1.44 -23.95
C ILE A 79 -2.96 0.06 -23.74
N ASP A 80 -3.18 -0.66 -24.83
CA ASP A 80 -3.60 -2.05 -24.82
C ASP A 80 -2.36 -2.96 -24.79
N SER A 81 -2.19 -3.70 -23.71
CA SER A 81 -1.19 -4.75 -23.62
C SER A 81 -1.54 -5.75 -22.52
N SER A 82 -1.37 -7.03 -22.84
CA SER A 82 -1.50 -8.14 -21.89
C SER A 82 -0.16 -8.58 -21.30
N ASN A 83 0.91 -8.38 -22.03
CA ASN A 83 2.26 -8.76 -21.62
C ASN A 83 3.14 -7.51 -21.38
N PRO A 84 3.91 -7.51 -20.32
CA PRO A 84 4.78 -6.37 -19.99
C PRO A 84 5.74 -5.97 -21.10
N GLU A 85 6.41 -6.93 -21.74
CA GLU A 85 7.43 -6.74 -22.78
C GLU A 85 6.90 -6.25 -24.12
N ASP A 86 5.60 -6.42 -24.41
CA ASP A 86 5.03 -6.09 -25.72
C ASP A 86 4.75 -4.58 -25.89
N THR A 87 4.95 -3.80 -24.82
CA THR A 87 4.68 -2.36 -24.83
C THR A 87 5.92 -1.58 -25.23
N ASP A 88 5.82 -0.77 -26.29
CA ASP A 88 6.82 0.23 -26.62
C ASP A 88 6.38 1.62 -26.18
N TYR A 89 6.86 2.03 -25.02
CA TYR A 89 6.50 3.33 -24.42
C TYR A 89 7.13 4.51 -25.18
N THR A 90 8.21 4.28 -25.93
CA THR A 90 8.89 5.34 -26.67
C THR A 90 8.03 5.92 -27.79
N LYS A 91 7.08 5.14 -28.34
CA LYS A 91 6.08 5.59 -29.31
C LYS A 91 5.19 6.72 -28.76
N TYR A 92 5.08 6.82 -27.44
CA TYR A 92 4.31 7.85 -26.73
C TYR A 92 5.20 8.93 -26.12
N GLY A 93 6.48 9.00 -26.56
CA GLY A 93 7.45 9.95 -26.02
C GLY A 93 7.80 9.69 -24.55
N ILE A 94 7.65 8.46 -24.07
CA ILE A 94 7.96 8.05 -22.70
C ILE A 94 9.32 7.36 -22.70
N LYS A 95 10.27 7.93 -21.95
CA LYS A 95 11.62 7.41 -21.80
C LYS A 95 12.01 7.42 -20.33
N ASN A 96 12.81 6.46 -19.92
CA ASN A 96 13.29 6.32 -18.53
C ASN A 96 12.15 6.24 -17.51
N ALA A 97 11.10 5.46 -17.82
CA ALA A 97 9.90 5.38 -17.01
C ALA A 97 10.05 4.44 -15.81
N LEU A 98 9.42 4.83 -14.70
CA LEU A 98 9.04 3.90 -13.63
C LEU A 98 7.69 3.28 -13.99
N VAL A 99 7.63 1.97 -14.18
CA VAL A 99 6.37 1.22 -14.29
C VAL A 99 5.91 0.83 -12.89
N ILE A 100 4.70 1.23 -12.51
CA ILE A 100 4.05 0.77 -11.29
C ILE A 100 3.07 -0.33 -11.66
N ASP A 101 3.38 -1.58 -11.29
CA ASP A 101 2.53 -2.74 -11.56
C ASP A 101 1.48 -2.91 -10.46
N ASN A 102 0.21 -2.76 -10.85
CA ASN A 102 -0.96 -2.88 -9.98
C ASN A 102 -1.82 -4.10 -10.35
N THR A 103 -1.29 -5.05 -11.12
CA THR A 103 -2.06 -6.21 -11.60
C THR A 103 -2.21 -7.30 -10.55
N GLY A 104 -1.23 -7.44 -9.65
CA GLY A 104 -1.12 -8.57 -8.74
C GLY A 104 -0.82 -9.91 -9.42
N VAL A 105 -0.53 -9.91 -10.73
CA VAL A 105 -0.21 -11.11 -11.52
C VAL A 105 1.29 -11.41 -11.50
N PHE A 106 2.10 -10.39 -11.74
CA PHE A 106 3.57 -10.48 -11.76
C PHE A 106 4.10 -10.16 -10.36
N THR A 107 4.63 -11.16 -9.64
CA THR A 107 4.97 -10.98 -8.21
C THR A 107 6.36 -11.45 -7.83
N ASN A 108 7.15 -11.91 -8.79
CA ASN A 108 8.53 -12.32 -8.57
C ASN A 108 9.49 -11.60 -9.52
N ARG A 109 10.78 -11.72 -9.26
CA ARG A 109 11.83 -11.07 -10.07
C ARG A 109 11.74 -11.45 -11.56
N GLU A 110 11.56 -12.73 -11.87
CA GLU A 110 11.49 -13.23 -13.25
C GLU A 110 10.36 -12.55 -14.02
N THR A 111 9.14 -12.60 -13.48
CA THR A 111 7.96 -12.07 -14.18
C THR A 111 7.96 -10.55 -14.24
N LEU A 112 8.46 -9.86 -13.23
CA LEU A 112 8.56 -8.38 -13.21
C LEU A 112 9.67 -7.86 -14.12
N SER A 113 10.77 -8.62 -14.32
CA SER A 113 11.85 -8.24 -15.24
C SER A 113 11.37 -8.15 -16.69
N ARG A 114 10.22 -8.74 -17.03
CA ARG A 114 9.59 -8.60 -18.35
C ARG A 114 9.26 -7.14 -18.68
N HIS A 115 8.91 -6.32 -17.68
CA HIS A 115 8.70 -4.89 -17.87
C HIS A 115 9.99 -4.15 -18.31
N LEU A 116 11.15 -4.57 -17.84
CA LEU A 116 12.42 -3.96 -18.21
C LEU A 116 12.83 -4.26 -19.67
N LYS A 117 12.22 -5.25 -20.32
CA LYS A 117 12.40 -5.53 -21.75
C LYS A 117 11.59 -4.58 -22.64
N ALA A 118 10.61 -3.90 -22.08
CA ALA A 118 9.81 -2.91 -22.80
C ALA A 118 10.60 -1.62 -23.04
N ASN A 119 10.58 -1.13 -24.28
CA ASN A 119 11.28 0.09 -24.65
C ASN A 119 10.76 1.29 -23.84
N GLY A 120 11.67 2.02 -23.20
CA GLY A 120 11.36 3.22 -22.43
C GLY A 120 11.22 3.00 -20.94
N VAL A 121 11.31 1.77 -20.42
CA VAL A 121 11.25 1.44 -18.98
C VAL A 121 12.65 1.36 -18.38
N SER A 122 12.84 1.94 -17.20
CA SER A 122 14.08 1.85 -16.43
C SER A 122 13.91 1.18 -15.07
N LYS A 123 12.74 1.32 -14.44
CA LYS A 123 12.46 0.77 -13.12
C LYS A 123 11.04 0.23 -13.04
N VAL A 124 10.83 -0.71 -12.11
CA VAL A 124 9.55 -1.35 -11.85
C VAL A 124 9.25 -1.30 -10.36
N LEU A 125 8.04 -0.88 -10.00
CA LEU A 125 7.52 -0.92 -8.64
C LEU A 125 6.25 -1.76 -8.58
N LEU A 126 6.32 -2.86 -7.84
CA LEU A 126 5.18 -3.73 -7.59
C LEU A 126 4.35 -3.22 -6.42
N THR A 127 3.02 -3.15 -6.58
CA THR A 127 2.07 -2.80 -5.50
C THR A 127 1.48 -4.04 -4.80
N ALA A 128 2.32 -5.00 -4.53
CA ALA A 128 2.00 -6.23 -3.80
C ALA A 128 3.29 -6.80 -3.19
N PRO A 129 3.21 -7.78 -2.25
CA PRO A 129 4.42 -8.45 -1.76
C PRO A 129 5.19 -9.15 -2.88
N GLY A 130 6.48 -8.87 -2.96
CA GLY A 130 7.36 -9.41 -3.97
C GLY A 130 8.18 -10.62 -3.49
N LYS A 131 8.48 -11.54 -4.41
CA LYS A 131 9.40 -12.65 -4.20
C LYS A 131 10.72 -12.35 -4.91
N GLU A 132 11.83 -12.61 -4.22
CA GLU A 132 13.19 -12.42 -4.75
C GLU A 132 13.52 -10.98 -5.19
N ILE A 133 12.79 -10.02 -4.64
CA ILE A 133 13.00 -8.58 -4.84
C ILE A 133 12.89 -7.86 -3.49
N PRO A 134 13.51 -6.68 -3.32
CA PRO A 134 13.37 -5.88 -2.12
C PRO A 134 11.91 -5.52 -1.84
N ASN A 135 11.42 -5.87 -0.65
CA ASN A 135 10.14 -5.43 -0.13
C ASN A 135 10.38 -4.25 0.81
N VAL A 136 9.78 -3.11 0.50
CA VAL A 136 10.11 -1.84 1.14
C VAL A 136 8.88 -1.25 1.82
N VAL A 137 9.04 -0.91 3.08
CA VAL A 137 8.13 -0.03 3.81
C VAL A 137 8.82 1.31 3.97
N TYR A 138 8.30 2.33 3.29
CA TYR A 138 8.88 3.67 3.35
C TYR A 138 8.77 4.23 4.78
N GLY A 139 9.86 4.76 5.29
CA GLY A 139 10.03 5.18 6.69
C GLY A 139 10.77 4.14 7.54
N ILE A 140 10.95 2.91 7.06
CA ILE A 140 11.60 1.81 7.81
C ILE A 140 12.91 1.37 7.15
N ASN A 141 12.85 0.89 5.90
CA ASN A 141 14.02 0.27 5.26
C ASN A 141 14.34 0.81 3.85
N GLN A 142 13.81 1.97 3.47
CA GLN A 142 14.14 2.57 2.19
C GLN A 142 15.61 3.05 2.10
N GLY A 143 16.22 3.35 3.25
CA GLY A 143 17.63 3.78 3.30
C GLY A 143 18.64 2.70 2.92
N ASP A 144 18.24 1.42 3.05
CA ASP A 144 19.09 0.25 2.75
C ASP A 144 19.05 -0.15 1.28
N LEU A 145 18.24 0.55 0.46
CA LEU A 145 18.08 0.23 -0.94
C LEU A 145 19.25 0.74 -1.79
N ASP A 146 19.85 -0.15 -2.56
CA ASP A 146 20.71 0.24 -3.68
C ASP A 146 19.84 0.65 -4.88
N ILE A 147 19.34 1.89 -4.87
CA ILE A 147 18.50 2.41 -5.95
C ILE A 147 19.25 2.71 -7.24
N GLU A 148 20.58 2.61 -7.24
CA GLU A 148 21.41 2.77 -8.46
C GLU A 148 21.47 1.47 -9.27
N ASN A 149 21.66 0.35 -8.59
CA ASN A 149 21.86 -0.95 -9.24
C ASN A 149 20.59 -1.81 -9.25
N GLU A 150 19.64 -1.59 -8.33
CA GLU A 150 18.36 -2.30 -8.32
C GLU A 150 17.31 -1.55 -9.15
N ASN A 151 16.59 -2.30 -9.98
CA ASN A 151 15.57 -1.75 -10.88
C ASN A 151 14.16 -2.30 -10.60
N ILE A 152 14.01 -3.26 -9.69
CA ILE A 152 12.71 -3.88 -9.38
C ILE A 152 12.46 -3.84 -7.88
N PHE A 153 11.40 -3.17 -7.45
CA PHE A 153 11.05 -2.96 -6.06
C PHE A 153 9.62 -3.41 -5.77
N SER A 154 9.34 -3.75 -4.53
CA SER A 154 7.99 -4.00 -4.03
C SER A 154 7.66 -3.04 -2.90
N ALA A 155 6.47 -2.45 -2.92
CA ALA A 155 5.93 -1.65 -1.82
C ALA A 155 5.36 -2.52 -0.69
N ALA A 156 5.70 -3.81 -0.63
CA ALA A 156 5.18 -4.79 0.32
C ALA A 156 3.64 -4.86 0.32
N SER A 157 3.01 -5.24 1.43
CA SER A 157 1.55 -5.28 1.57
C SER A 157 1.02 -4.10 2.39
N CYS A 158 -0.28 -3.82 2.29
CA CYS A 158 -0.95 -2.84 3.14
C CYS A 158 -0.79 -3.16 4.64
N THR A 159 -0.94 -4.43 5.02
CA THR A 159 -0.76 -4.88 6.40
C THR A 159 0.69 -4.70 6.87
N THR A 160 1.68 -5.10 6.05
CA THR A 160 3.11 -4.91 6.40
C THR A 160 3.43 -3.42 6.60
N ASN A 161 2.90 -2.54 5.75
CA ASN A 161 3.05 -1.10 5.90
C ASN A 161 2.38 -0.56 7.18
N ALA A 162 1.23 -1.13 7.56
CA ALA A 162 0.51 -0.69 8.76
C ALA A 162 1.21 -1.08 10.06
N ILE A 163 1.73 -2.31 10.15
CA ILE A 163 2.30 -2.82 11.40
C ILE A 163 3.77 -2.45 11.61
N SER A 164 4.55 -2.31 10.54
CA SER A 164 6.00 -2.10 10.65
C SER A 164 6.39 -0.83 11.41
N PRO A 165 5.72 0.33 11.24
CA PRO A 165 6.06 1.53 11.99
C PRO A 165 5.92 1.34 13.51
N ILE A 166 4.83 0.73 13.96
CA ILE A 166 4.60 0.50 15.40
C ILE A 166 5.56 -0.56 15.94
N LEU A 167 5.75 -1.66 15.20
CA LEU A 167 6.71 -2.71 15.58
C LEU A 167 8.14 -2.18 15.68
N LYS A 168 8.54 -1.29 14.76
CA LYS A 168 9.88 -0.65 14.80
C LYS A 168 10.06 0.17 16.08
N VAL A 169 9.12 1.05 16.41
CA VAL A 169 9.17 1.88 17.63
C VAL A 169 9.27 0.99 18.87
N VAL A 170 8.42 -0.01 18.99
CA VAL A 170 8.35 -0.89 20.17
C VAL A 170 9.57 -1.78 20.26
N ASN A 171 10.04 -2.35 19.15
CA ASN A 171 11.23 -3.19 19.15
C ASN A 171 12.49 -2.41 19.50
N ASP A 172 12.67 -1.21 18.96
CA ASP A 172 13.85 -0.37 19.23
C ASP A 172 13.92 0.06 20.69
N LYS A 173 12.78 0.41 21.29
CA LYS A 173 12.76 0.95 22.66
C LYS A 173 12.74 -0.14 23.72
N TYR A 174 11.96 -1.20 23.51
CA TYR A 174 11.69 -2.22 24.53
C TYR A 174 12.21 -3.61 24.19
N GLY A 175 12.50 -3.90 22.92
CA GLY A 175 12.90 -5.22 22.43
C GLY A 175 11.74 -6.22 22.44
N VAL A 176 11.30 -6.68 21.29
CA VAL A 176 10.26 -7.72 21.17
C VAL A 176 10.89 -9.09 21.33
N VAL A 177 10.39 -9.87 22.29
CA VAL A 177 10.80 -11.26 22.54
C VAL A 177 10.05 -12.20 21.60
N LYS A 178 8.72 -12.12 21.61
CA LYS A 178 7.80 -12.86 20.73
C LYS A 178 6.46 -12.13 20.65
N GLY A 179 5.63 -12.56 19.70
CA GLY A 179 4.29 -11.98 19.60
C GLY A 179 3.39 -12.65 18.59
N HIS A 180 2.14 -12.19 18.59
CA HIS A 180 1.13 -12.60 17.64
C HIS A 180 0.48 -11.35 17.00
N ILE A 181 0.31 -11.42 15.67
CA ILE A 181 -0.36 -10.38 14.89
C ILE A 181 -1.68 -10.94 14.38
N GLU A 182 -2.77 -10.43 14.88
CA GLU A 182 -4.11 -10.69 14.34
C GLU A 182 -4.51 -9.51 13.45
N THR A 183 -5.01 -9.77 12.24
CA THR A 183 -5.56 -8.71 11.40
C THR A 183 -7.05 -8.93 11.16
N VAL A 184 -7.85 -7.97 11.59
CA VAL A 184 -9.25 -7.83 11.22
C VAL A 184 -9.29 -7.01 9.94
N HIS A 185 -9.44 -7.68 8.80
CA HIS A 185 -9.17 -7.08 7.49
C HIS A 185 -10.44 -6.95 6.66
N ALA A 186 -10.65 -5.78 6.07
CA ALA A 186 -11.70 -5.55 5.09
C ALA A 186 -11.62 -6.58 3.95
N TYR A 187 -12.75 -6.93 3.36
CA TYR A 187 -12.75 -7.81 2.19
C TYR A 187 -12.05 -7.15 0.99
N THR A 188 -11.54 -7.96 0.09
CA THR A 188 -10.92 -7.50 -1.16
C THR A 188 -11.47 -8.29 -2.33
N ASN A 189 -11.18 -7.86 -3.57
CA ASN A 189 -11.59 -8.55 -4.79
C ASN A 189 -11.04 -9.99 -4.92
N ASP A 190 -10.16 -10.42 -4.02
CA ASP A 190 -9.74 -11.82 -3.89
C ASP A 190 -10.84 -12.72 -3.30
N GLN A 191 -11.84 -12.16 -2.60
CA GLN A 191 -12.96 -12.92 -2.05
C GLN A 191 -14.14 -12.89 -3.02
N ASN A 192 -14.90 -14.00 -3.03
CA ASN A 192 -16.12 -14.08 -3.82
C ASN A 192 -17.25 -13.25 -3.17
N LEU A 193 -18.02 -12.57 -3.99
CA LEU A 193 -19.21 -11.84 -3.52
C LEU A 193 -20.30 -12.81 -3.03
N LEU A 194 -20.53 -13.89 -3.78
CA LEU A 194 -21.39 -15.03 -3.41
C LEU A 194 -20.55 -16.30 -3.36
N ASP A 195 -21.11 -17.37 -2.75
CA ASP A 195 -20.42 -18.65 -2.60
C ASP A 195 -20.00 -19.21 -3.97
N ASN A 196 -18.69 -19.44 -4.14
CA ASN A 196 -18.13 -20.02 -5.36
C ASN A 196 -16.77 -20.66 -5.09
N MET A 197 -16.25 -21.37 -6.08
CA MET A 197 -14.92 -22.01 -6.02
C MET A 197 -13.80 -20.98 -5.79
N HIS A 198 -12.85 -21.31 -4.93
CA HIS A 198 -11.68 -20.49 -4.64
C HIS A 198 -10.50 -21.36 -4.19
N LYS A 199 -9.26 -20.96 -4.54
CA LYS A 199 -8.03 -21.67 -4.13
C LYS A 199 -7.89 -21.78 -2.60
N LYS A 200 -8.38 -20.78 -1.88
CA LYS A 200 -8.50 -20.79 -0.40
C LYS A 200 -9.99 -20.98 -0.08
N PRO A 201 -10.42 -22.18 0.36
CA PRO A 201 -11.85 -22.53 0.41
C PRO A 201 -12.72 -21.51 1.14
N ARG A 202 -12.30 -21.00 2.31
CA ARG A 202 -13.06 -20.02 3.07
C ARG A 202 -13.25 -18.69 2.35
N ARG A 203 -12.31 -18.27 1.48
CA ARG A 203 -12.46 -17.04 0.67
C ARG A 203 -13.44 -17.18 -0.48
N GLY A 204 -13.85 -18.41 -0.77
CA GLY A 204 -14.94 -18.69 -1.73
C GLY A 204 -16.32 -18.42 -1.16
N ARG A 205 -16.47 -18.22 0.15
CA ARG A 205 -17.76 -17.89 0.78
C ARG A 205 -18.05 -16.39 0.66
N SER A 206 -19.34 -16.06 0.63
CA SER A 206 -19.82 -14.68 0.43
C SER A 206 -19.14 -13.68 1.37
N ALA A 207 -18.41 -12.73 0.79
CA ALA A 207 -17.63 -11.74 1.53
C ALA A 207 -18.51 -10.72 2.27
N ALA A 208 -19.71 -10.45 1.74
CA ALA A 208 -20.60 -9.40 2.25
C ALA A 208 -21.28 -9.76 3.58
N ILE A 209 -21.34 -11.07 3.94
CA ILE A 209 -22.09 -11.54 5.09
C ILE A 209 -21.28 -12.45 6.03
N ASN A 210 -20.03 -12.80 5.69
CA ASN A 210 -19.25 -13.74 6.47
C ASN A 210 -17.96 -13.14 7.02
N MET A 211 -17.66 -13.44 8.27
CA MET A 211 -16.29 -13.37 8.79
C MET A 211 -15.52 -14.62 8.39
N VAL A 212 -14.29 -14.44 7.90
CA VAL A 212 -13.49 -15.54 7.32
C VAL A 212 -12.11 -15.57 7.93
N ILE A 213 -11.81 -16.60 8.72
CA ILE A 213 -10.44 -16.85 9.17
C ILE A 213 -9.60 -17.32 7.98
N THR A 214 -8.47 -16.66 7.76
CA THR A 214 -7.57 -16.97 6.65
C THR A 214 -6.11 -16.71 7.01
N SER A 215 -5.20 -17.33 6.27
CA SER A 215 -3.77 -17.04 6.42
C SER A 215 -3.39 -15.64 5.96
N THR A 216 -2.44 -15.02 6.64
CA THR A 216 -1.73 -13.83 6.20
C THR A 216 -0.24 -14.09 6.16
N GLY A 217 0.44 -13.46 5.21
CA GLY A 217 1.91 -13.44 5.16
C GLY A 217 2.54 -12.33 6.00
N ALA A 218 1.76 -11.58 6.79
CA ALA A 218 2.24 -10.39 7.49
C ALA A 218 3.38 -10.70 8.47
N GLY A 219 3.29 -11.79 9.23
CA GLY A 219 4.33 -12.19 10.18
C GLY A 219 5.69 -12.43 9.51
N SER A 220 5.72 -13.18 8.41
CA SER A 220 6.95 -13.42 7.66
C SER A 220 7.36 -12.21 6.79
N ALA A 221 6.41 -11.40 6.35
CA ALA A 221 6.71 -10.23 5.53
C ALA A 221 7.39 -9.11 6.33
N VAL A 222 6.98 -8.91 7.58
CA VAL A 222 7.59 -7.89 8.44
C VAL A 222 9.05 -8.20 8.75
N THR A 223 9.44 -9.48 8.80
CA THR A 223 10.84 -9.87 9.06
C THR A 223 11.79 -9.56 7.90
N LYS A 224 11.24 -9.30 6.70
CA LYS A 224 12.02 -8.80 5.56
C LYS A 224 12.31 -7.30 5.66
N VAL A 225 11.54 -6.60 6.47
CA VAL A 225 11.60 -5.15 6.67
C VAL A 225 12.30 -4.80 7.98
N ILE A 226 12.07 -5.62 9.02
CA ILE A 226 12.68 -5.54 10.35
C ILE A 226 13.29 -6.92 10.66
N PRO A 227 14.52 -7.20 10.23
CA PRO A 227 15.14 -8.53 10.35
C PRO A 227 15.26 -9.05 11.78
N GLU A 228 15.35 -8.16 12.76
CA GLU A 228 15.45 -8.47 14.19
C GLU A 228 14.21 -9.19 14.74
N LEU A 229 13.09 -9.12 14.02
CA LEU A 229 11.84 -9.81 14.37
C LEU A 229 11.72 -11.22 13.76
N LYS A 230 12.80 -11.71 13.11
CA LYS A 230 12.81 -13.05 12.53
C LYS A 230 12.51 -14.11 13.59
N ASP A 231 11.61 -15.03 13.26
CA ASP A 231 11.16 -16.17 14.08
C ASP A 231 10.48 -15.79 15.42
N LYS A 232 10.18 -14.52 15.64
CA LYS A 232 9.54 -14.01 16.85
C LYS A 232 8.03 -13.84 16.72
N LEU A 233 7.50 -13.77 15.49
CA LEU A 233 6.11 -13.40 15.25
C LEU A 233 5.32 -14.50 14.55
N THR A 234 4.14 -14.78 15.07
CA THR A 234 3.08 -15.52 14.37
C THR A 234 2.01 -14.56 13.85
N ALA A 235 1.25 -14.93 12.82
CA ALA A 235 0.20 -14.07 12.30
C ALA A 235 -0.93 -14.85 11.63
N ASN A 236 -2.15 -14.32 11.75
CA ASN A 236 -3.31 -14.73 10.98
C ASN A 236 -4.21 -13.54 10.62
N ALA A 237 -5.29 -13.78 9.93
CA ALA A 237 -6.23 -12.74 9.53
C ALA A 237 -7.68 -13.23 9.63
N VAL A 238 -8.55 -12.33 10.08
CA VAL A 238 -10.00 -12.48 9.96
C VAL A 238 -10.49 -11.46 8.93
N ARG A 239 -11.07 -11.91 7.83
CA ARG A 239 -11.77 -11.04 6.88
C ARG A 239 -13.17 -10.74 7.40
N VAL A 240 -13.57 -9.48 7.30
CA VAL A 240 -14.86 -8.98 7.81
C VAL A 240 -15.65 -8.29 6.69
N PRO A 241 -16.99 -8.20 6.82
CA PRO A 241 -17.89 -7.61 5.82
C PRO A 241 -17.81 -6.07 5.78
N THR A 242 -16.62 -5.49 5.70
CA THR A 242 -16.40 -4.06 5.51
C THR A 242 -15.64 -3.83 4.21
N PRO A 243 -15.97 -2.79 3.43
CA PRO A 243 -15.34 -2.55 2.12
C PRO A 243 -13.93 -1.99 2.23
N ASN A 244 -13.60 -1.31 3.34
CA ASN A 244 -12.30 -0.69 3.63
C ASN A 244 -12.21 -0.39 5.12
N GLY A 245 -11.01 -0.09 5.61
CA GLY A 245 -10.74 0.12 7.03
C GLY A 245 -10.47 -1.20 7.75
N SER A 246 -9.20 -1.48 7.98
CA SER A 246 -8.69 -2.70 8.60
C SER A 246 -8.00 -2.39 9.93
N LEU A 247 -7.89 -3.39 10.80
CA LEU A 247 -7.26 -3.29 12.11
C LEU A 247 -6.19 -4.38 12.24
N ALA A 248 -5.02 -4.01 12.74
CA ALA A 248 -4.02 -4.96 13.21
C ALA A 248 -3.94 -4.90 14.74
N ILE A 249 -3.97 -6.07 15.38
CA ILE A 249 -3.81 -6.25 16.81
C ILE A 249 -2.45 -6.89 17.03
N LEU A 250 -1.58 -6.21 17.78
CA LEU A 250 -0.21 -6.62 18.05
C LEU A 250 -0.11 -7.06 19.51
N SER A 251 -0.15 -8.36 19.76
CA SER A 251 0.05 -8.93 21.10
C SER A 251 1.53 -9.30 21.23
N LEU A 252 2.29 -8.56 22.05
CA LEU A 252 3.74 -8.66 22.11
C LEU A 252 4.23 -8.89 23.53
N GLU A 253 5.22 -9.77 23.69
CA GLU A 253 6.04 -9.90 24.89
C GLU A 253 7.33 -9.07 24.70
N LEU A 254 7.66 -8.25 25.67
CA LEU A 254 8.77 -7.29 25.64
C LEU A 254 9.92 -7.71 26.57
N ASN A 255 11.13 -7.35 26.18
CA ASN A 255 12.32 -7.54 26.99
C ASN A 255 12.36 -6.59 28.20
N LYS A 256 12.02 -5.31 27.96
CA LYS A 256 11.95 -4.26 28.98
C LYS A 256 10.51 -4.02 29.38
N THR A 257 10.29 -3.73 30.65
CA THR A 257 8.99 -3.35 31.17
C THR A 257 8.56 -1.97 30.64
N THR A 258 7.26 -1.76 30.52
CA THR A 258 6.67 -0.48 30.12
C THR A 258 5.33 -0.26 30.83
N THR A 259 4.78 0.94 30.70
CA THR A 259 3.41 1.31 31.09
C THR A 259 2.63 1.73 29.87
N VAL A 260 1.31 1.91 30.01
CA VAL A 260 0.46 2.44 28.93
C VAL A 260 0.96 3.82 28.49
N GLU A 261 1.30 4.68 29.46
CA GLU A 261 1.77 6.04 29.23
C GLU A 261 3.08 6.03 28.46
N ASP A 262 4.05 5.19 28.87
CA ASP A 262 5.38 5.13 28.25
C ASP A 262 5.37 4.62 26.83
N VAL A 263 4.59 3.56 26.54
CA VAL A 263 4.49 3.05 25.16
C VAL A 263 3.73 4.01 24.27
N ASN A 264 2.66 4.63 24.77
CA ASN A 264 1.91 5.65 24.05
C ASN A 264 2.78 6.88 23.75
N LEU A 265 3.58 7.34 24.73
CA LEU A 265 4.52 8.44 24.53
C LEU A 265 5.57 8.11 23.45
N ALA A 266 6.13 6.89 23.47
CA ALA A 266 7.10 6.46 22.47
C ALA A 266 6.52 6.50 21.04
N VAL A 267 5.30 6.00 20.86
CA VAL A 267 4.64 6.02 19.55
C VAL A 267 4.27 7.45 19.14
N ARG A 268 3.81 8.28 20.09
CA ARG A 268 3.50 9.70 19.85
C ARG A 268 4.73 10.48 19.40
N GLU A 269 5.86 10.30 20.06
CA GLU A 269 7.12 10.95 19.69
C GLU A 269 7.56 10.57 18.28
N ALA A 270 7.46 9.28 17.91
CA ALA A 270 7.77 8.80 16.58
C ALA A 270 6.78 9.31 15.50
N ALA A 271 5.53 9.53 15.85
CA ALA A 271 4.53 10.13 14.97
C ALA A 271 4.74 11.62 14.72
N LEU A 272 5.42 12.31 15.63
CA LEU A 272 5.65 13.77 15.55
C LEU A 272 7.04 14.12 15.06
N ASN A 273 8.01 13.20 15.18
CA ASN A 273 9.41 13.48 14.89
C ASN A 273 10.07 12.35 14.07
N GLY A 274 11.01 12.73 13.19
CA GLY A 274 11.83 11.78 12.42
C GLY A 274 11.14 11.13 11.23
N GLU A 275 11.60 9.94 10.87
CA GLU A 275 11.23 9.26 9.62
C GLU A 275 9.77 8.75 9.59
N LEU A 276 9.13 8.58 10.75
CA LEU A 276 7.80 7.99 10.87
C LEU A 276 6.65 9.01 10.90
N VAL A 277 6.93 10.29 10.81
CA VAL A 277 5.95 11.40 10.85
C VAL A 277 4.82 11.25 9.83
N ASN A 278 5.11 10.73 8.64
CA ASN A 278 4.11 10.51 7.60
C ASN A 278 3.56 9.07 7.56
N GLN A 279 4.02 8.19 8.46
CA GLN A 279 3.65 6.78 8.51
C GLN A 279 2.69 6.49 9.64
N ILE A 280 2.85 7.18 10.77
CA ILE A 280 2.00 6.99 11.96
C ILE A 280 1.09 8.21 12.14
N TYR A 281 -0.19 7.98 12.24
CA TYR A 281 -1.15 8.92 12.81
C TYR A 281 -1.46 8.47 14.24
N TYR A 282 -1.13 9.30 15.23
CA TYR A 282 -1.41 9.03 16.64
C TYR A 282 -2.81 9.54 16.98
N SER A 283 -3.77 8.63 17.23
CA SER A 283 -5.13 9.00 17.59
C SER A 283 -5.29 9.10 19.10
N VAL A 284 -5.97 10.16 19.50
CA VAL A 284 -6.46 10.41 20.87
C VAL A 284 -7.99 10.42 20.92
N ASP A 285 -8.64 9.93 19.89
CA ASP A 285 -10.10 9.87 19.77
C ASP A 285 -10.62 8.61 20.47
N PRO A 286 -11.40 8.72 21.55
CA PRO A 286 -11.96 7.57 22.24
C PRO A 286 -13.10 6.88 21.47
N GLU A 287 -13.64 7.52 20.43
CA GLU A 287 -14.75 6.99 19.62
C GLU A 287 -14.26 6.45 18.26
N LEU A 288 -12.93 6.31 18.05
CA LEU A 288 -12.34 5.89 16.80
C LEU A 288 -12.84 4.52 16.34
N VAL A 289 -13.37 4.47 15.11
CA VAL A 289 -13.87 3.24 14.48
C VAL A 289 -13.39 3.12 13.02
N SER A 290 -13.67 1.99 12.39
CA SER A 290 -13.14 1.67 11.04
C SER A 290 -13.55 2.64 9.94
N SER A 291 -14.70 3.32 10.04
CA SER A 291 -15.14 4.32 9.06
C SER A 291 -14.28 5.59 9.09
N ASP A 292 -13.73 5.96 10.25
CA ASP A 292 -12.94 7.19 10.44
C ASP A 292 -11.54 7.07 9.80
N ILE A 293 -11.12 5.84 9.54
CA ILE A 293 -9.81 5.55 8.94
C ILE A 293 -9.78 5.81 7.43
N ILE A 294 -10.94 5.81 6.78
CA ILE A 294 -11.03 5.93 5.32
C ILE A 294 -10.53 7.29 4.87
N GLY A 295 -9.54 7.27 3.96
CA GLY A 295 -8.87 8.47 3.45
C GLY A 295 -7.71 8.97 4.31
N ASN A 296 -7.35 8.26 5.39
CA ASN A 296 -6.14 8.61 6.15
C ASN A 296 -4.88 8.43 5.28
N THR A 297 -3.98 9.40 5.37
CA THR A 297 -2.75 9.44 4.55
C THR A 297 -1.59 8.67 5.15
N CYS A 298 -1.65 8.35 6.45
CA CYS A 298 -0.70 7.50 7.13
C CYS A 298 -1.06 6.03 6.90
N CYS A 299 -0.06 5.18 6.83
CA CYS A 299 -0.28 3.74 6.66
C CYS A 299 -0.64 3.03 7.97
N SER A 300 -0.42 3.67 9.10
CA SER A 300 -0.71 3.17 10.44
C SER A 300 -1.40 4.25 11.26
N VAL A 301 -2.57 3.96 11.81
CA VAL A 301 -3.29 4.84 12.75
C VAL A 301 -3.27 4.15 14.11
N TYR A 302 -2.44 4.67 15.00
CA TYR A 302 -2.27 4.11 16.34
C TYR A 302 -3.40 4.56 17.25
N ASP A 303 -4.10 3.59 17.84
CA ASP A 303 -5.20 3.84 18.78
C ASP A 303 -4.67 3.86 20.22
N SER A 304 -4.39 5.05 20.73
CA SER A 304 -3.77 5.19 22.05
C SER A 304 -4.71 4.83 23.21
N HIS A 305 -6.03 4.96 23.02
CA HIS A 305 -7.01 4.60 24.03
C HIS A 305 -7.21 3.09 24.17
N ALA A 306 -6.93 2.33 23.12
CA ALA A 306 -7.04 0.89 23.12
C ALA A 306 -5.79 0.16 23.66
N THR A 307 -4.70 0.87 23.96
CA THR A 307 -3.45 0.29 24.44
C THR A 307 -3.64 -0.45 25.77
N ILE A 308 -3.17 -1.70 25.82
CA ILE A 308 -3.20 -2.54 27.03
C ILE A 308 -1.79 -2.94 27.39
N VAL A 309 -1.45 -2.86 28.67
CA VAL A 309 -0.19 -3.34 29.25
C VAL A 309 -0.51 -4.22 30.45
N SER A 310 0.14 -5.39 30.53
CA SER A 310 -0.02 -6.30 31.68
C SER A 310 0.56 -5.71 32.97
N ASN A 311 0.11 -6.21 34.13
CA ASN A 311 0.56 -5.69 35.44
C ASN A 311 2.07 -5.80 35.64
N ASP A 312 2.75 -6.76 35.03
CA ASP A 312 4.20 -6.91 35.07
C ASP A 312 4.95 -6.01 34.07
N GLY A 313 4.20 -5.27 33.24
CA GLY A 313 4.73 -4.36 32.25
C GLY A 313 5.39 -5.03 31.04
N LYS A 314 5.32 -6.37 30.92
CA LYS A 314 6.05 -7.11 29.87
C LYS A 314 5.20 -7.54 28.68
N ASN A 315 3.88 -7.58 28.83
CA ASN A 315 2.99 -7.94 27.73
C ASN A 315 2.16 -6.74 27.34
N VAL A 316 2.13 -6.43 26.05
CA VAL A 316 1.36 -5.32 25.51
C VAL A 316 0.44 -5.79 24.40
N VAL A 317 -0.75 -5.17 24.30
CA VAL A 317 -1.63 -5.29 23.15
C VAL A 317 -1.82 -3.91 22.56
N LEU A 318 -1.41 -3.75 21.31
CA LEU A 318 -1.45 -2.49 20.58
C LEU A 318 -2.36 -2.61 19.37
N TYR A 319 -3.03 -1.54 19.04
CA TYR A 319 -4.01 -1.50 17.96
C TYR A 319 -3.59 -0.49 16.90
N ALA A 320 -3.45 -0.95 15.67
CA ALA A 320 -3.10 -0.16 14.52
C ALA A 320 -4.18 -0.29 13.44
N TRP A 321 -4.99 0.75 13.27
CA TRP A 321 -5.94 0.86 12.17
C TRP A 321 -5.23 1.27 10.89
N TYR A 322 -5.78 0.91 9.73
CA TYR A 322 -5.22 1.33 8.45
C TYR A 322 -6.27 1.32 7.34
N ASP A 323 -6.27 2.38 6.54
CA ASP A 323 -6.92 2.36 5.24
C ASP A 323 -6.10 1.47 4.31
N ASN A 324 -6.55 0.24 4.11
CA ASN A 324 -5.81 -0.77 3.35
C ASN A 324 -5.70 -0.44 1.85
N GLU A 325 -6.41 0.58 1.35
CA GLU A 325 -6.33 1.07 -0.02
C GLU A 325 -5.60 2.43 -0.11
N PHE A 326 -6.10 3.47 0.57
CA PHE A 326 -5.57 4.82 0.42
C PHE A 326 -4.27 5.05 1.19
N GLY A 327 -4.19 4.65 2.46
CA GLY A 327 -2.95 4.72 3.24
C GLY A 327 -1.81 3.94 2.58
N TYR A 328 -2.12 2.75 2.05
CA TYR A 328 -1.18 1.97 1.27
C TYR A 328 -0.77 2.69 -0.05
N THR A 329 -1.73 3.28 -0.77
CA THR A 329 -1.43 4.08 -1.97
C THR A 329 -0.45 5.22 -1.68
N LYS A 330 -0.56 5.88 -0.53
CA LYS A 330 0.40 6.92 -0.11
C LYS A 330 1.81 6.36 0.07
N GLN A 331 1.95 5.16 0.63
CA GLN A 331 3.25 4.50 0.75
C GLN A 331 3.83 4.14 -0.62
N VAL A 332 3.01 3.63 -1.54
CA VAL A 332 3.43 3.39 -2.94
C VAL A 332 3.98 4.67 -3.57
N ILE A 333 3.29 5.80 -3.41
CA ILE A 333 3.74 7.10 -3.96
C ILE A 333 5.04 7.59 -3.30
N ARG A 334 5.18 7.43 -1.96
CA ARG A 334 6.42 7.79 -1.26
C ARG A 334 7.60 6.98 -1.78
N LEU A 335 7.43 5.67 -1.90
CA LEU A 335 8.47 4.79 -2.44
C LEU A 335 8.74 5.08 -3.92
N ALA A 336 7.73 5.31 -4.74
CA ALA A 336 7.89 5.68 -6.15
C ALA A 336 8.74 6.96 -6.30
N LYS A 337 8.52 7.97 -5.45
CA LYS A 337 9.35 9.17 -5.42
C LYS A 337 10.79 8.87 -5.01
N HIS A 338 10.98 8.04 -4.00
CA HIS A 338 12.32 7.67 -3.52
C HIS A 338 13.13 6.96 -4.59
N VAL A 339 12.61 5.89 -5.20
CA VAL A 339 13.31 5.13 -6.23
C VAL A 339 13.52 5.91 -7.54
N SER A 340 12.72 6.95 -7.77
CA SER A 340 12.85 7.88 -8.90
C SER A 340 13.70 9.12 -8.56
N LYS A 341 14.28 9.19 -7.36
CA LYS A 341 15.11 10.32 -6.88
C LYS A 341 14.38 11.68 -6.95
N VAL A 342 13.05 11.69 -6.81
CA VAL A 342 12.27 12.91 -6.77
C VAL A 342 12.44 13.56 -5.40
N ARG A 343 13.18 14.65 -5.34
CA ARG A 343 13.36 15.44 -4.13
C ARG A 343 12.21 16.43 -3.97
N ARG A 344 11.59 16.47 -2.81
CA ARG A 344 10.67 17.55 -2.46
C ARG A 344 11.51 18.72 -1.95
N SER A 345 11.47 19.84 -2.68
CA SER A 345 11.94 21.10 -2.12
C SER A 345 10.93 21.53 -1.05
N ILE A 346 11.36 21.54 0.22
CA ILE A 346 10.58 22.12 1.31
C ILE A 346 10.91 23.60 1.29
N TYR A 347 9.97 24.43 0.84
CA TYR A 347 10.03 25.86 1.05
C TYR A 347 9.32 26.13 2.38
N TYR A 348 10.05 26.70 3.33
CA TYR A 348 9.52 27.22 4.58
C TYR A 348 8.77 28.53 4.33
#